data_05599ed04732275ddd3360e117b76a66
#
_entry.id   05599ed04732275ddd3360e117b76a66
#
_cell.length_a   1.000
_cell.length_b   1.000
_cell.length_c   1.000
_cell.angle_alpha   90.00
_cell.angle_beta   90.00
_cell.angle_gamma   90.00
#
_symmetry.space_group_name_H-M   'P 1'
#
loop_
_entity.id
_entity.type
_entity.pdbx_description
1 polymer ?
#
loop_
_entity_poly.entity_id
_entity_poly.type
_entity_poly.pdbx_seq_one_letter_code
_entity_poly.pdbx_strand_id
1 'polypeptide(L)'
;MEKYTIVPVPTRILTHHDDVCEAILEYGKDKIGPNDVVCIAESVVAIIQGRAMRCEEFKPGILAKVLCRLFPSKGSISNWYSMQALIDAEGGMRVLTAVICGFAAKCVGVSGVFYRMAGEQGRLIDDITGTMPPYDKHIVYGPSNPPKVA
;
A
#
# COMPACT_ATOMS: atom_id res chain seq x y z
N MET A 1 -27.46 -12.58 7.71
CA MET A 1 -26.39 -11.71 7.17
C MET A 1 -26.93 -10.28 7.23
N GLU A 2 -26.36 -9.46 8.08
CA GLU A 2 -26.70 -8.04 8.09
C GLU A 2 -26.30 -7.42 6.73
N LYS A 3 -27.23 -6.69 6.15
CA LYS A 3 -27.07 -6.11 4.82
C LYS A 3 -26.58 -4.68 5.01
N TYR A 4 -25.29 -4.46 4.87
CA TYR A 4 -24.72 -3.12 4.91
C TYR A 4 -25.01 -2.37 3.62
N THR A 5 -25.33 -1.08 3.74
CA THR A 5 -25.45 -0.16 2.61
C THR A 5 -24.18 0.68 2.53
N ILE A 6 -23.49 0.65 1.39
CA ILE A 6 -22.27 1.44 1.19
C ILE A 6 -22.68 2.80 0.62
N VAL A 7 -22.32 3.87 1.32
CA VAL A 7 -22.57 5.25 0.91
C VAL A 7 -21.21 5.91 0.60
N PRO A 8 -20.87 6.14 -0.68
CA PRO A 8 -19.64 6.84 -1.02
C PRO A 8 -19.72 8.32 -0.64
N VAL A 9 -18.68 8.82 -0.01
CA VAL A 9 -18.54 10.22 0.37
C VAL A 9 -17.43 10.84 -0.49
N PRO A 10 -17.77 11.70 -1.49
CA PRO A 10 -16.77 12.37 -2.30
C PRO A 10 -16.00 13.41 -1.46
N THR A 11 -14.70 13.42 -1.62
CA THR A 11 -13.79 14.39 -0.99
C THR A 11 -12.98 15.11 -2.08
N ARG A 12 -12.30 16.19 -1.71
CA ARG A 12 -11.19 16.69 -2.51
C ARG A 12 -10.02 15.71 -2.46
N ILE A 13 -8.98 15.94 -3.22
CA ILE A 13 -7.72 15.20 -3.10
C ILE A 13 -7.09 15.56 -1.75
N LEU A 14 -6.91 14.54 -0.90
CA LEU A 14 -6.27 14.68 0.40
C LEU A 14 -4.75 14.56 0.23
N THR A 15 -4.01 15.32 1.02
CA THR A 15 -2.56 15.43 0.96
C THR A 15 -1.92 15.27 2.34
N HIS A 16 -0.60 15.31 2.42
CA HIS A 16 0.14 15.25 3.68
C HIS A 16 -0.03 16.50 4.59
N HIS A 17 -0.80 17.49 4.15
CA HIS A 17 -1.18 18.65 4.96
C HIS A 17 -2.54 18.47 5.64
N ASP A 18 -3.24 17.38 5.35
CA ASP A 18 -4.56 17.10 5.86
C ASP A 18 -4.49 16.22 7.11
N ASP A 19 -5.57 16.24 7.89
CA ASP A 19 -5.79 15.32 9.01
C ASP A 19 -6.97 14.41 8.70
N VAL A 20 -6.86 13.12 9.07
CA VAL A 20 -7.90 12.12 8.81
C VAL A 20 -9.19 12.46 9.53
N CYS A 21 -9.11 12.88 10.79
CA CYS A 21 -10.29 13.18 11.60
C CYS A 21 -10.99 14.44 11.09
N GLU A 22 -10.22 15.46 10.72
CA GLU A 22 -10.77 16.70 10.12
C GLU A 22 -11.47 16.40 8.79
N ALA A 23 -10.87 15.57 7.93
CA ALA A 23 -11.48 15.15 6.68
C ALA A 23 -12.79 14.38 6.90
N ILE A 24 -12.86 13.47 7.87
CA ILE A 24 -14.10 12.76 8.22
C ILE A 24 -15.17 13.76 8.67
N LEU A 25 -14.82 14.71 9.53
CA LEU A 25 -15.75 15.71 10.04
C LEU A 25 -16.22 16.66 8.92
N GLU A 26 -15.32 17.09 8.05
CA GLU A 26 -15.65 18.02 6.95
C GLU A 26 -16.63 17.40 5.94
N TYR A 27 -16.36 16.14 5.51
CA TYR A 27 -17.11 15.53 4.41
C TYR A 27 -18.19 14.54 4.86
N GLY A 28 -18.05 13.98 6.08
CA GLY A 28 -18.90 12.93 6.60
C GLY A 28 -19.97 13.38 7.60
N LYS A 29 -19.79 14.55 8.27
CA LYS A 29 -20.61 15.00 9.40
C LYS A 29 -22.12 14.85 9.20
N ASP A 30 -22.63 15.20 8.04
CA ASP A 30 -24.08 15.15 7.76
C ASP A 30 -24.57 13.80 7.21
N LYS A 31 -23.65 12.83 7.06
CA LYS A 31 -23.93 11.53 6.43
C LYS A 31 -23.70 10.35 7.38
N ILE A 32 -22.98 10.58 8.49
CA ILE A 32 -22.59 9.53 9.44
C ILE A 32 -23.59 9.50 10.60
N GLY A 33 -24.23 8.36 10.79
CA GLY A 33 -25.10 8.08 11.93
C GLY A 33 -24.36 7.38 13.07
N PRO A 34 -24.99 7.23 14.24
CA PRO A 34 -24.35 6.71 15.45
C PRO A 34 -23.94 5.22 15.36
N ASN A 35 -24.46 4.48 14.40
CA ASN A 35 -24.16 3.05 14.20
C ASN A 35 -23.43 2.78 12.87
N ASP A 36 -22.97 3.82 12.19
CA ASP A 36 -22.28 3.66 10.91
C ASP A 36 -20.79 3.38 11.12
N VAL A 37 -20.19 2.67 10.18
CA VAL A 37 -18.76 2.39 10.12
C VAL A 37 -18.15 3.22 9.00
N VAL A 38 -17.17 4.04 9.34
CA VAL A 38 -16.42 4.82 8.37
C VAL A 38 -15.24 4.00 7.85
N CYS A 39 -15.16 3.84 6.54
CA CYS A 39 -14.05 3.16 5.89
C CYS A 39 -13.25 4.14 5.05
N ILE A 40 -11.93 4.20 5.26
CA ILE A 40 -10.99 5.03 4.49
C ILE A 40 -10.00 4.10 3.81
N ALA A 41 -9.63 4.43 2.57
CA ALA A 41 -8.61 3.67 1.85
C ALA A 41 -7.25 3.80 2.55
N GLU A 42 -6.55 2.70 2.69
CA GLU A 42 -5.22 2.63 3.32
C GLU A 42 -4.21 3.59 2.68
N SER A 43 -4.20 3.65 1.36
CA SER A 43 -3.33 4.54 0.59
C SER A 43 -3.61 6.02 0.89
N VAL A 44 -4.86 6.41 1.11
CA VAL A 44 -5.21 7.78 1.50
C VAL A 44 -4.65 8.11 2.88
N VAL A 45 -4.78 7.23 3.85
CA VAL A 45 -4.20 7.39 5.19
C VAL A 45 -2.68 7.52 5.11
N ALA A 46 -2.03 6.67 4.30
CA ALA A 46 -0.59 6.73 4.10
C ALA A 46 -0.13 8.03 3.43
N ILE A 47 -0.89 8.56 2.46
CA ILE A 47 -0.60 9.85 1.82
C ILE A 47 -0.69 10.99 2.85
N ILE A 48 -1.74 11.03 3.67
CA ILE A 48 -1.89 12.02 4.75
C ILE A 48 -0.71 11.93 5.74
N GLN A 49 -0.22 10.73 6.01
CA GLN A 49 0.97 10.52 6.85
C GLN A 49 2.30 10.89 6.16
N GLY A 50 2.28 11.43 4.93
CA GLY A 50 3.48 11.77 4.18
C GLY A 50 4.28 10.56 3.69
N ARG A 51 3.64 9.40 3.52
CA ARG A 51 4.29 8.15 3.13
C ARG A 51 4.22 7.86 1.62
N ALA A 52 3.92 8.86 0.82
CA ALA A 52 4.00 8.81 -0.64
C ALA A 52 5.36 9.40 -1.08
N MET A 53 6.19 8.59 -1.71
CA MET A 53 7.51 8.99 -2.21
C MET A 53 7.54 8.94 -3.73
N ARG A 54 8.21 9.92 -4.36
CA ARG A 54 8.33 9.94 -5.83
C ARG A 54 9.23 8.80 -6.31
N CYS A 55 8.88 8.19 -7.44
CA CYS A 55 9.71 7.13 -8.03
C CYS A 55 11.15 7.57 -8.27
N GLU A 56 11.38 8.85 -8.58
CA GLU A 56 12.69 9.43 -8.85
C GLU A 56 13.63 9.46 -7.62
N GLU A 57 13.07 9.37 -6.42
CA GLU A 57 13.82 9.36 -5.16
C GLU A 57 14.47 7.99 -4.89
N PHE A 58 13.95 6.94 -5.51
CA PHE A 58 14.50 5.59 -5.37
C PHE A 58 15.64 5.36 -6.36
N LYS A 59 16.69 4.69 -5.91
CA LYS A 59 17.83 4.24 -6.74
C LYS A 59 17.81 2.71 -6.83
N PRO A 60 17.06 2.13 -7.79
CA PRO A 60 16.90 0.69 -7.87
C PRO A 60 18.23 -0.02 -8.10
N GLY A 61 18.63 -0.85 -7.13
CA GLY A 61 19.80 -1.71 -7.20
C GLY A 61 19.58 -2.91 -8.11
N ILE A 62 20.66 -3.69 -8.32
CA ILE A 62 20.61 -4.91 -9.14
C ILE A 62 19.60 -5.90 -8.59
N LEU A 63 19.54 -6.07 -7.24
CA LEU A 63 18.61 -6.97 -6.58
C LEU A 63 17.16 -6.62 -6.90
N ALA A 64 16.76 -5.36 -6.79
CA ALA A 64 15.41 -4.91 -7.12
C ALA A 64 15.05 -5.18 -8.58
N LYS A 65 15.98 -4.90 -9.51
CA LYS A 65 15.80 -5.11 -10.95
C LYS A 65 15.67 -6.58 -11.35
N VAL A 66 16.30 -7.49 -10.61
CA VAL A 66 16.20 -8.93 -10.84
C VAL A 66 14.91 -9.47 -10.23
N LEU A 67 14.66 -9.14 -8.96
CA LEU A 67 13.51 -9.69 -8.22
C LEU A 67 12.17 -9.24 -8.80
N CYS A 68 12.02 -7.98 -9.22
CA CYS A 68 10.75 -7.49 -9.78
C CYS A 68 10.29 -8.27 -11.02
N ARG A 69 11.24 -8.85 -11.81
CA ARG A 69 10.90 -9.65 -13.00
C ARG A 69 10.27 -11.01 -12.70
N LEU A 70 10.36 -11.48 -11.46
CA LEU A 70 9.76 -12.73 -11.01
C LEU A 70 8.27 -12.59 -10.67
N PHE A 71 7.78 -11.37 -10.64
CA PHE A 71 6.38 -11.06 -10.33
C PHE A 71 5.58 -10.77 -11.61
N PRO A 72 4.25 -11.07 -11.61
CA PRO A 72 3.38 -10.73 -12.73
C PRO A 72 3.38 -9.21 -13.01
N SER A 73 3.43 -8.83 -14.26
CA SER A 73 3.54 -7.43 -14.72
C SER A 73 2.43 -6.47 -14.23
N LYS A 74 1.33 -7.01 -13.69
CA LYS A 74 0.21 -6.23 -13.13
C LYS A 74 0.21 -6.14 -11.60
N GLY A 75 1.27 -6.60 -10.94
CA GLY A 75 1.38 -6.55 -9.48
C GLY A 75 2.13 -5.31 -9.00
N SER A 76 1.77 -4.77 -7.84
CA SER A 76 2.41 -3.58 -7.24
C SER A 76 3.93 -3.70 -7.08
N ILE A 77 4.45 -4.93 -6.96
CA ILE A 77 5.88 -5.21 -6.74
C ILE A 77 6.60 -5.57 -8.06
N SER A 78 5.93 -5.54 -9.19
CA SER A 78 6.52 -5.83 -10.51
C SER A 78 7.37 -4.68 -11.06
N ASN A 79 7.28 -3.51 -10.48
CA ASN A 79 8.10 -2.35 -10.81
C ASN A 79 9.38 -2.36 -9.96
N TRP A 80 10.51 -2.03 -10.56
CA TRP A 80 11.80 -1.96 -9.86
C TRP A 80 11.84 -0.92 -8.74
N TYR A 81 11.09 0.18 -8.86
CA TYR A 81 10.98 1.20 -7.82
C TYR A 81 10.23 0.68 -6.59
N SER A 82 9.08 0.03 -6.79
CA SER A 82 8.30 -0.59 -5.71
C SER A 82 9.08 -1.73 -5.03
N MET A 83 9.81 -2.53 -5.83
CA MET A 83 10.69 -3.56 -5.29
C MET A 83 11.83 -2.97 -4.47
N GLN A 84 12.41 -1.84 -4.91
CA GLN A 84 13.44 -1.14 -4.14
C GLN A 84 12.85 -0.58 -2.84
N ALA A 85 11.69 0.06 -2.90
CA ALA A 85 10.98 0.56 -1.72
C ALA A 85 10.74 -0.55 -0.69
N LEU A 86 10.33 -1.74 -1.14
CA LEU A 86 10.18 -2.91 -0.28
C LEU A 86 11.50 -3.37 0.34
N ILE A 87 12.59 -3.40 -0.46
CA ILE A 87 13.92 -3.76 0.01
C ILE A 87 14.43 -2.76 1.05
N ASP A 88 14.19 -1.47 0.85
CA ASP A 88 14.62 -0.42 1.77
C ASP A 88 13.82 -0.46 3.08
N ALA A 89 12.54 -0.81 3.02
CA ALA A 89 11.66 -0.90 4.19
C ALA A 89 11.88 -2.17 5.03
N GLU A 90 12.05 -3.32 4.39
CA GLU A 90 12.01 -4.63 5.06
C GLU A 90 13.37 -5.34 5.09
N GLY A 91 14.35 -4.81 4.37
CA GLY A 91 15.69 -5.37 4.25
C GLY A 91 15.84 -6.38 3.10
N GLY A 92 16.94 -6.23 2.33
CA GLY A 92 17.19 -7.02 1.13
C GLY A 92 17.24 -8.53 1.35
N MET A 93 17.84 -8.99 2.45
CA MET A 93 17.92 -10.42 2.76
C MET A 93 16.57 -11.03 3.08
N ARG A 94 15.71 -10.30 3.80
CA ARG A 94 14.35 -10.73 4.11
C ARG A 94 13.52 -10.87 2.84
N VAL A 95 13.57 -9.87 1.97
CA VAL A 95 12.83 -9.88 0.69
C VAL A 95 13.35 -11.01 -0.21
N LEU A 96 14.66 -11.22 -0.32
CA LEU A 96 15.25 -12.31 -1.10
C LEU A 96 14.78 -13.67 -0.59
N THR A 97 14.86 -13.91 0.72
CA THR A 97 14.39 -15.15 1.34
C THR A 97 12.90 -15.36 1.11
N ALA A 98 12.08 -14.31 1.23
CA ALA A 98 10.65 -14.37 0.97
C ALA A 98 10.34 -14.74 -0.48
N VAL A 99 11.11 -14.22 -1.44
CA VAL A 99 10.96 -14.58 -2.87
C VAL A 99 11.29 -16.05 -3.10
N ILE A 100 12.41 -16.54 -2.57
CA ILE A 100 12.83 -17.94 -2.73
C ILE A 100 11.78 -18.89 -2.12
N CYS A 101 11.37 -18.65 -0.87
CA CYS A 101 10.37 -19.46 -0.20
C CYS A 101 9.00 -19.36 -0.85
N GLY A 102 8.61 -18.16 -1.31
CA GLY A 102 7.35 -17.94 -2.02
C GLY A 102 7.29 -18.71 -3.35
N PHE A 103 8.41 -18.72 -4.08
CA PHE A 103 8.51 -19.48 -5.33
C PHE A 103 8.47 -21.00 -5.07
N ALA A 104 9.25 -21.51 -4.11
CA ALA A 104 9.24 -22.91 -3.72
C ALA A 104 7.84 -23.38 -3.28
N ALA A 105 7.16 -22.57 -2.44
CA ALA A 105 5.80 -22.87 -2.00
C ALA A 105 4.80 -22.90 -3.16
N LYS A 106 4.95 -22.01 -4.14
CA LYS A 106 4.11 -21.98 -5.33
C LYS A 106 4.28 -23.24 -6.18
N CYS A 107 5.48 -23.83 -6.26
CA CYS A 107 5.73 -25.09 -6.95
C CYS A 107 4.96 -26.27 -6.33
N VAL A 108 4.67 -26.21 -5.01
CA VAL A 108 3.85 -27.23 -4.31
C VAL A 108 2.38 -26.78 -4.11
N GLY A 109 1.93 -25.79 -4.87
CA GLY A 109 0.53 -25.35 -4.87
C GLY A 109 0.14 -24.38 -3.74
N VAL A 110 1.09 -23.93 -2.90
CA VAL A 110 0.83 -22.99 -1.80
C VAL A 110 1.09 -21.56 -2.28
N SER A 111 0.07 -20.70 -2.26
CA SER A 111 0.16 -19.30 -2.66
C SER A 111 0.25 -18.35 -1.44
N GLY A 112 0.73 -17.12 -1.65
CA GLY A 112 0.74 -16.07 -0.63
C GLY A 112 1.90 -16.14 0.38
N VAL A 113 2.80 -17.12 0.30
CA VAL A 113 3.94 -17.28 1.23
C VAL A 113 4.89 -16.08 1.15
N PHE A 114 5.15 -15.57 -0.07
CA PHE A 114 5.95 -14.35 -0.26
C PHE A 114 5.43 -13.21 0.62
N TYR A 115 4.16 -12.87 0.53
CA TYR A 115 3.56 -11.74 1.25
C TYR A 115 3.54 -11.91 2.77
N ARG A 116 3.56 -13.16 3.27
CA ARG A 116 3.67 -13.45 4.70
C ARG A 116 5.09 -13.25 5.23
N MET A 117 6.09 -13.53 4.40
CA MET A 117 7.50 -13.47 4.78
C MET A 117 8.17 -12.14 4.46
N ALA A 118 7.73 -11.48 3.39
CA ALA A 118 8.32 -10.22 2.92
C ALA A 118 8.15 -9.04 3.88
N GLY A 119 7.31 -9.20 4.91
CA GLY A 119 7.04 -8.16 5.88
C GLY A 119 5.73 -7.43 5.63
N GLU A 120 5.44 -6.46 6.48
CA GLU A 120 4.19 -5.72 6.44
C GLU A 120 4.06 -4.92 5.13
N GLN A 121 5.12 -4.24 4.74
CA GLN A 121 5.13 -3.43 3.52
C GLN A 121 5.00 -4.28 2.25
N GLY A 122 5.35 -5.56 2.28
CA GLY A 122 5.15 -6.47 1.16
C GLY A 122 3.70 -6.62 0.70
N ARG A 123 2.73 -6.33 1.58
CA ARG A 123 1.29 -6.36 1.29
C ARG A 123 0.67 -4.99 1.09
N LEU A 124 1.29 -3.95 1.64
CA LEU A 124 0.69 -2.63 1.79
C LEU A 124 1.22 -1.61 0.77
N ILE A 125 2.37 -1.87 0.14
CA ILE A 125 2.92 -0.95 -0.88
C ILE A 125 2.00 -0.94 -2.09
N ASP A 126 1.54 0.27 -2.42
CA ASP A 126 0.90 0.60 -3.69
C ASP A 126 1.92 1.26 -4.62
N ASP A 127 1.95 0.78 -5.87
CA ASP A 127 2.79 1.36 -6.90
C ASP A 127 2.05 2.39 -7.76
N ILE A 128 2.78 2.94 -8.73
CA ILE A 128 2.27 3.92 -9.70
C ILE A 128 1.02 3.47 -10.48
N THR A 129 0.70 2.18 -10.49
CA THR A 129 -0.48 1.65 -11.19
C THR A 129 -1.74 1.66 -10.32
N GLY A 130 -1.59 1.80 -9.00
CA GLY A 130 -2.69 1.79 -8.04
C GLY A 130 -3.13 3.18 -7.57
N THR A 131 -2.36 4.24 -7.87
CA THR A 131 -2.61 5.59 -7.40
C THR A 131 -3.19 6.51 -8.49
N MET A 132 -3.92 7.54 -8.07
CA MET A 132 -4.50 8.57 -8.95
C MET A 132 -3.62 9.82 -8.98
N PRO A 133 -3.69 10.66 -10.04
CA PRO A 133 -3.06 11.96 -10.02
C PRO A 133 -3.48 12.80 -8.80
N PRO A 134 -2.57 13.51 -8.15
CA PRO A 134 -1.16 13.76 -8.50
C PRO A 134 -0.18 12.69 -8.01
N TYR A 135 -0.66 11.58 -7.45
CA TYR A 135 0.18 10.52 -6.87
C TYR A 135 0.49 9.36 -7.82
N ASP A 136 0.09 9.46 -9.09
CA ASP A 136 0.30 8.48 -10.16
C ASP A 136 1.79 8.16 -10.46
N LYS A 137 2.72 8.99 -9.96
CA LYS A 137 4.18 8.79 -10.04
C LYS A 137 4.83 8.56 -8.69
N HIS A 138 4.05 8.17 -7.69
CA HIS A 138 4.53 7.92 -6.34
C HIS A 138 4.41 6.44 -5.99
N ILE A 139 5.32 5.99 -5.16
CA ILE A 139 5.21 4.75 -4.41
C ILE A 139 4.60 5.11 -3.05
N VAL A 140 3.46 4.53 -2.72
CA VAL A 140 2.79 4.75 -1.46
C VAL A 140 3.05 3.56 -0.55
N TYR A 141 3.72 3.82 0.58
CA TYR A 141 3.89 2.80 1.63
C TYR A 141 2.57 2.56 2.36
N GLY A 142 2.47 1.44 3.07
CA GLY A 142 1.37 1.24 4.00
C GLY A 142 1.40 2.27 5.15
N PRO A 143 0.25 2.58 5.76
CA PRO A 143 0.17 3.54 6.87
C PRO A 143 1.01 3.07 8.07
N SER A 144 1.57 4.02 8.82
CA SER A 144 2.24 3.72 10.08
C SER A 144 1.21 3.57 11.20
N ASN A 145 1.43 2.58 12.08
CA ASN A 145 0.56 2.31 13.23
C ASN A 145 -0.95 2.27 12.91
N PRO A 146 -1.40 1.39 11.98
CA PRO A 146 -2.81 1.32 11.58
C PRO A 146 -3.80 1.25 12.76
N PRO A 147 -3.52 0.52 13.88
CA PRO A 147 -4.42 0.46 15.03
C PRO A 147 -4.60 1.76 15.80
N LYS A 148 -3.75 2.78 15.56
CA LYS A 148 -3.89 4.09 16.18
C LYS A 148 -4.67 5.09 15.31
N VAL A 149 -4.87 4.74 14.06
CA VAL A 149 -5.60 5.58 13.08
C VAL A 149 -7.05 5.10 12.97
N ALA A 150 -7.31 3.84 13.20
CA ALA A 150 -8.64 3.25 13.33
C ALA A 150 -9.20 3.49 14.72
#